data_d43a851c91a1497c6cd07c1ee8a44e6a
#
_entry.id   d43a851c91a1497c6cd07c1ee8a44e6a
#
_cell.length_a   1.000
_cell.length_b   1.000
_cell.length_c   1.000
_cell.angle_alpha   90.00
_cell.angle_beta   90.00
_cell.angle_gamma   90.00
#
_symmetry.space_group_name_H-M   'P 1'
#
loop_
_entity.id
_entity.type
_entity.pdbx_description
1 polymer ?
#
loop_
_entity_poly.entity_id
_entity_poly.type
_entity_poly.pdbx_seq_one_letter_code
_entity_poly.pdbx_strand_id
1 'polypeptide(L)'
;MEKIELKNIVILATGGTIAGKASSGTQMTGYTAGAYSVADLLAGVPELGELAHISGEQLCNIDSSSLTDALLLRLAQRCNELLAQEDVDGVVITHGTDTMEETAFFLNLTVKSAKPVVLVGAMRPATAVSADGPLNIINAVKVAVDAASAGQGVLVMMNDEIYSGRDVTKTNTANVATFKALNGGPLGFIVGGEVHYYYRSMRPHTLQSEFDVTGVTALPRVDICLLYTSPSPRDRQ
;
A
#
# COMPACT_ATOMS: atom_id res chain seq x y z
N MET A 1 -31.82 -5.35 -14.93
CA MET A 1 -30.45 -5.36 -14.39
C MET A 1 -30.07 -3.90 -14.19
N GLU A 2 -30.00 -3.46 -12.94
CA GLU A 2 -29.44 -2.15 -12.64
C GLU A 2 -28.01 -2.12 -13.16
N LYS A 3 -27.66 -1.06 -13.89
CA LYS A 3 -26.32 -0.84 -14.37
C LYS A 3 -25.48 -0.51 -13.11
N ILE A 4 -24.64 -1.43 -12.69
CA ILE A 4 -23.70 -1.16 -11.58
C ILE A 4 -22.78 -0.04 -12.08
N GLU A 5 -22.86 1.12 -11.46
CA GLU A 5 -22.00 2.24 -11.74
C GLU A 5 -20.59 1.89 -11.21
N LEU A 6 -19.59 1.91 -12.07
CA LEU A 6 -18.22 1.62 -11.69
C LEU A 6 -17.67 2.75 -10.82
N LYS A 7 -16.99 2.40 -9.73
CA LYS A 7 -16.31 3.35 -8.84
C LYS A 7 -15.07 3.94 -9.48
N ASN A 8 -14.72 5.16 -9.09
CA ASN A 8 -13.51 5.85 -9.51
C ASN A 8 -12.37 5.60 -8.52
N ILE A 9 -11.34 4.88 -8.94
CA ILE A 9 -10.18 4.53 -8.12
C ILE A 9 -8.94 5.20 -8.67
N VAL A 10 -8.21 5.88 -7.79
CA VAL A 10 -6.90 6.45 -8.12
C VAL A 10 -5.80 5.51 -7.67
N ILE A 11 -4.91 5.13 -8.59
CA ILE A 11 -3.70 4.37 -8.27
C ILE A 11 -2.54 5.35 -8.10
N LEU A 12 -2.06 5.50 -6.85
CA LEU A 12 -0.85 6.25 -6.51
C LEU A 12 0.35 5.31 -6.57
N ALA A 13 1.28 5.55 -7.48
CA ALA A 13 2.46 4.73 -7.63
C ALA A 13 3.68 5.34 -6.92
N THR A 14 4.36 4.55 -6.08
CA THR A 14 5.59 4.94 -5.38
C THR A 14 6.82 4.16 -5.84
N GLY A 15 6.64 3.13 -6.68
CA GLY A 15 7.73 2.28 -7.17
C GLY A 15 7.70 0.88 -6.54
N GLY A 16 8.86 0.42 -6.07
CA GLY A 16 9.02 -0.90 -5.44
C GLY A 16 9.16 -2.05 -6.45
N THR A 17 9.16 -3.28 -5.94
CA THR A 17 9.29 -4.53 -6.70
C THR A 17 8.17 -4.74 -7.72
N ILE A 18 6.97 -4.31 -7.40
CA ILE A 18 5.80 -4.43 -8.29
C ILE A 18 6.01 -3.70 -9.61
N ALA A 19 6.81 -2.64 -9.61
CA ALA A 19 7.28 -1.89 -10.76
C ALA A 19 8.72 -2.26 -11.14
N GLY A 20 9.24 -3.39 -10.64
CA GLY A 20 10.62 -3.82 -10.83
C GLY A 20 10.84 -4.56 -12.13
N LYS A 21 12.03 -4.38 -12.71
CA LYS A 21 12.48 -5.06 -13.94
C LYS A 21 13.75 -5.85 -13.67
N ALA A 22 13.70 -7.15 -13.92
CA ALA A 22 14.83 -8.05 -13.93
C ALA A 22 15.37 -8.25 -15.35
N SER A 23 16.60 -8.71 -15.47
CA SER A 23 17.23 -9.02 -16.77
C SER A 23 16.70 -10.32 -17.39
N SER A 24 16.13 -11.23 -16.59
CA SER A 24 15.50 -12.47 -17.04
C SER A 24 14.30 -12.83 -16.17
N GLY A 25 13.38 -13.65 -16.70
CA GLY A 25 12.19 -14.11 -15.98
C GLY A 25 12.49 -15.04 -14.79
N THR A 26 13.70 -15.54 -14.66
CA THR A 26 14.15 -16.40 -13.54
C THR A 26 14.93 -15.63 -12.47
N GLN A 27 15.24 -14.35 -12.71
CA GLN A 27 15.95 -13.51 -11.75
C GLN A 27 14.98 -12.94 -10.73
N MET A 28 15.10 -13.38 -9.47
CA MET A 28 14.21 -12.97 -8.36
C MET A 28 14.85 -11.93 -7.43
N THR A 29 16.16 -11.68 -7.55
CA THR A 29 16.94 -10.73 -6.73
C THR A 29 17.86 -9.89 -7.60
N GLY A 30 18.30 -8.71 -7.10
CA GLY A 30 19.22 -7.84 -7.84
C GLY A 30 18.60 -7.20 -9.09
N TYR A 31 17.28 -7.05 -9.14
CA TYR A 31 16.54 -6.34 -10.18
C TYR A 31 16.48 -4.84 -9.86
N THR A 32 16.10 -4.03 -10.85
CA THR A 32 15.89 -2.59 -10.66
C THR A 32 14.46 -2.35 -10.19
N ALA A 33 14.29 -1.93 -8.94
CA ALA A 33 12.99 -1.51 -8.42
C ALA A 33 12.51 -0.22 -9.10
N GLY A 34 11.20 -0.04 -9.25
CA GLY A 34 10.63 1.18 -9.82
C GLY A 34 11.01 1.44 -11.28
N ALA A 35 11.25 0.41 -12.07
CA ALA A 35 11.62 0.56 -13.47
C ALA A 35 10.45 0.87 -14.41
N TYR A 36 9.23 0.49 -14.02
CA TYR A 36 8.02 0.75 -14.76
C TYR A 36 7.26 1.94 -14.18
N SER A 37 6.67 2.75 -15.06
CA SER A 37 5.76 3.82 -14.67
C SER A 37 4.38 3.26 -14.27
N VAL A 38 3.54 4.09 -13.63
CA VAL A 38 2.15 3.73 -13.35
C VAL A 38 1.38 3.38 -14.63
N ALA A 39 1.65 4.09 -15.72
CA ALA A 39 1.02 3.81 -17.02
C ALA A 39 1.39 2.42 -17.56
N ASP A 40 2.66 2.01 -17.42
CA ASP A 40 3.12 0.68 -17.81
C ASP A 40 2.47 -0.41 -16.97
N LEU A 41 2.34 -0.19 -15.65
CA LEU A 41 1.67 -1.12 -14.74
C LEU A 41 0.18 -1.30 -15.12
N LEU A 42 -0.52 -0.21 -15.39
CA LEU A 42 -1.93 -0.25 -15.79
C LEU A 42 -2.12 -0.92 -17.15
N ALA A 43 -1.23 -0.64 -18.11
CA ALA A 43 -1.26 -1.30 -19.43
C ALA A 43 -1.02 -2.81 -19.33
N GLY A 44 -0.28 -3.26 -18.31
CA GLY A 44 -0.01 -4.67 -18.03
C GLY A 44 -1.20 -5.44 -17.42
N VAL A 45 -2.25 -4.75 -16.96
CA VAL A 45 -3.40 -5.34 -16.27
C VAL A 45 -4.72 -4.72 -16.79
N PRO A 46 -5.09 -4.99 -18.06
CA PRO A 46 -6.28 -4.38 -18.69
C PRO A 46 -7.60 -4.75 -17.99
N GLU A 47 -7.64 -5.85 -17.24
CA GLU A 47 -8.80 -6.32 -16.47
C GLU A 47 -9.27 -5.30 -15.40
N LEU A 48 -8.40 -4.39 -15.00
CA LEU A 48 -8.75 -3.32 -14.04
C LEU A 48 -9.90 -2.44 -14.55
N GLY A 49 -9.98 -2.23 -15.87
CA GLY A 49 -11.06 -1.45 -16.49
C GLY A 49 -12.45 -2.09 -16.40
N GLU A 50 -12.53 -3.40 -16.10
CA GLU A 50 -13.79 -4.10 -15.84
C GLU A 50 -14.26 -3.92 -14.39
N LEU A 51 -13.36 -3.56 -13.48
CA LEU A 51 -13.62 -3.43 -12.03
C LEU A 51 -13.97 -2.01 -11.62
N ALA A 52 -13.30 -1.02 -12.23
CA ALA A 52 -13.42 0.40 -11.85
C ALA A 52 -12.98 1.33 -12.99
N HIS A 53 -13.35 2.61 -12.86
CA HIS A 53 -12.71 3.68 -13.62
C HIS A 53 -11.36 3.99 -12.94
N ILE A 54 -10.27 3.59 -13.59
CA ILE A 54 -8.93 3.71 -13.03
C ILE A 54 -8.23 4.94 -13.59
N SER A 55 -7.68 5.77 -12.70
CA SER A 55 -6.70 6.78 -13.03
C SER A 55 -5.39 6.50 -12.29
N GLY A 56 -4.25 6.84 -12.90
CA GLY A 56 -2.93 6.60 -12.32
C GLY A 56 -2.16 7.89 -12.10
N GLU A 57 -1.53 8.03 -10.93
CA GLU A 57 -0.64 9.14 -10.59
C GLU A 57 0.69 8.59 -10.06
N GLN A 58 1.81 9.07 -10.62
CA GLN A 58 3.14 8.72 -10.15
C GLN A 58 3.59 9.73 -9.09
N LEU A 59 3.63 9.32 -7.82
CA LEU A 59 4.13 10.17 -6.73
C LEU A 59 5.66 10.19 -6.69
N CYS A 60 6.25 9.01 -6.76
CA CYS A 60 7.70 8.78 -6.89
C CYS A 60 7.93 7.41 -7.53
N ASN A 61 9.19 7.06 -7.80
CA ASN A 61 9.55 5.76 -8.37
C ASN A 61 10.86 5.26 -7.74
N ILE A 62 10.76 4.73 -6.54
CA ILE A 62 11.91 4.38 -5.70
C ILE A 62 11.79 2.97 -5.13
N ASP A 63 12.89 2.43 -4.65
CA ASP A 63 12.88 1.34 -3.68
C ASP A 63 12.34 1.87 -2.34
N SER A 64 11.48 1.10 -1.66
CA SER A 64 10.85 1.56 -0.42
C SER A 64 11.85 1.78 0.72
N SER A 65 13.01 1.14 0.71
CA SER A 65 14.10 1.41 1.64
C SER A 65 14.69 2.83 1.51
N SER A 66 14.41 3.51 0.38
CA SER A 66 14.80 4.89 0.12
C SER A 66 13.67 5.90 0.40
N LEU A 67 12.55 5.46 0.97
CA LEU A 67 11.44 6.34 1.33
C LEU A 67 11.89 7.30 2.44
N THR A 68 11.71 8.59 2.20
CA THR A 68 12.04 9.64 3.16
C THR A 68 10.78 10.14 3.88
N ASP A 69 10.97 10.76 5.06
CA ASP A 69 9.87 11.41 5.82
C ASP A 69 9.11 12.43 4.96
N ALA A 70 9.81 13.16 4.10
CA ALA A 70 9.19 14.13 3.19
C ALA A 70 8.28 13.46 2.15
N LEU A 71 8.68 12.32 1.59
CA LEU A 71 7.87 11.55 0.65
C LEU A 71 6.68 10.88 1.36
N LEU A 72 6.89 10.36 2.56
CA LEU A 72 5.83 9.76 3.37
C LEU A 72 4.75 10.79 3.73
N LEU A 73 5.18 11.99 4.17
CA LEU A 73 4.28 13.11 4.45
C LEU A 73 3.51 13.54 3.19
N ARG A 74 4.22 13.67 2.06
CA ARG A 74 3.61 14.01 0.77
C ARG A 74 2.58 12.97 0.34
N LEU A 75 2.86 11.68 0.53
CA LEU A 75 1.93 10.58 0.24
C LEU A 75 0.64 10.71 1.06
N ALA A 76 0.76 10.96 2.38
CA ALA A 76 -0.41 11.14 3.24
C ALA A 76 -1.25 12.36 2.86
N GLN A 77 -0.61 13.49 2.58
CA GLN A 77 -1.29 14.70 2.13
C GLN A 77 -2.00 14.46 0.80
N ARG A 78 -1.32 13.79 -0.15
CA ARG A 78 -1.92 13.50 -1.45
C ARG A 78 -3.12 12.54 -1.34
N CYS A 79 -3.05 11.54 -0.48
CA CYS A 79 -4.20 10.68 -0.18
C CYS A 79 -5.38 11.50 0.34
N ASN A 80 -5.15 12.41 1.29
CA ASN A 80 -6.21 13.26 1.85
C ASN A 80 -6.80 14.21 0.78
N GLU A 81 -5.97 14.81 -0.08
CA GLU A 81 -6.40 15.65 -1.20
C GLU A 81 -7.31 14.91 -2.17
N LEU A 82 -6.94 13.66 -2.54
CA LEU A 82 -7.72 12.83 -3.46
C LEU A 82 -9.03 12.38 -2.83
N LEU A 83 -8.99 11.88 -1.61
CA LEU A 83 -10.16 11.34 -0.92
C LEU A 83 -11.18 12.43 -0.52
N ALA A 84 -10.76 13.70 -0.49
CA ALA A 84 -11.66 14.84 -0.30
C ALA A 84 -12.49 15.17 -1.57
N GLN A 85 -12.09 14.68 -2.75
CA GLN A 85 -12.83 14.88 -4.00
C GLN A 85 -14.07 13.98 -4.02
N GLU A 86 -15.21 14.51 -4.47
CA GLU A 86 -16.47 13.75 -4.50
C GLU A 86 -16.43 12.62 -5.52
N ASP A 87 -15.71 12.81 -6.63
CA ASP A 87 -15.57 11.88 -7.74
C ASP A 87 -14.47 10.83 -7.54
N VAL A 88 -13.80 10.78 -6.40
CA VAL A 88 -12.84 9.73 -6.04
C VAL A 88 -13.45 8.84 -4.97
N ASP A 89 -13.61 7.54 -5.26
CA ASP A 89 -14.22 6.56 -4.35
C ASP A 89 -13.21 5.82 -3.48
N GLY A 90 -11.94 5.77 -3.89
CA GLY A 90 -10.88 5.12 -3.14
C GLY A 90 -9.51 5.31 -3.76
N VAL A 91 -8.48 4.95 -3.01
CA VAL A 91 -7.07 5.04 -3.44
C VAL A 91 -6.40 3.68 -3.26
N VAL A 92 -5.71 3.22 -4.30
CA VAL A 92 -4.79 2.08 -4.25
C VAL A 92 -3.37 2.60 -4.35
N ILE A 93 -2.46 2.14 -3.48
CA ILE A 93 -1.07 2.61 -3.44
C ILE A 93 -0.16 1.45 -3.79
N THR A 94 0.52 1.51 -4.95
CA THR A 94 1.57 0.53 -5.23
C THR A 94 2.85 0.92 -4.49
N HIS A 95 3.41 0.00 -3.72
CA HIS A 95 4.49 0.28 -2.78
C HIS A 95 5.51 -0.86 -2.74
N GLY A 96 6.76 -0.52 -2.44
CA GLY A 96 7.78 -1.53 -2.13
C GLY A 96 7.51 -2.19 -0.78
N THR A 97 7.86 -3.47 -0.67
CA THR A 97 7.43 -4.31 0.48
C THR A 97 8.27 -4.11 1.74
N ASP A 98 9.48 -3.50 1.64
CA ASP A 98 10.40 -3.42 2.79
C ASP A 98 9.93 -2.45 3.88
N THR A 99 9.28 -1.35 3.49
CA THR A 99 8.74 -0.35 4.43
C THR A 99 7.21 -0.17 4.31
N MET A 100 6.53 -1.15 3.70
CA MET A 100 5.08 -1.08 3.52
C MET A 100 4.33 -1.02 4.84
N GLU A 101 4.79 -1.75 5.85
CA GLU A 101 4.15 -1.78 7.17
C GLU A 101 4.20 -0.43 7.87
N GLU A 102 5.33 0.29 7.79
CA GLU A 102 5.49 1.64 8.36
C GLU A 102 4.61 2.64 7.61
N THR A 103 4.61 2.59 6.28
CA THR A 103 3.77 3.44 5.44
C THR A 103 2.29 3.20 5.71
N ALA A 104 1.89 1.93 5.78
CA ALA A 104 0.51 1.56 6.06
C ALA A 104 0.04 2.07 7.43
N PHE A 105 0.88 1.93 8.46
CA PHE A 105 0.57 2.42 9.80
C PHE A 105 0.51 3.95 9.87
N PHE A 106 1.47 4.63 9.24
CA PHE A 106 1.46 6.09 9.16
C PHE A 106 0.19 6.62 8.49
N LEU A 107 -0.18 6.07 7.33
CA LEU A 107 -1.41 6.45 6.63
C LEU A 107 -2.67 6.09 7.44
N ASN A 108 -2.66 4.97 8.15
CA ASN A 108 -3.78 4.55 9.01
C ASN A 108 -4.06 5.55 10.14
N LEU A 109 -3.04 6.31 10.56
CA LEU A 109 -3.18 7.37 11.56
C LEU A 109 -3.48 8.75 10.96
N THR A 110 -3.06 9.01 9.71
CA THR A 110 -3.04 10.38 9.17
C THR A 110 -4.04 10.63 8.04
N VAL A 111 -4.61 9.58 7.44
CA VAL A 111 -5.70 9.73 6.45
C VAL A 111 -6.98 10.14 7.16
N LYS A 112 -7.68 11.15 6.61
CA LYS A 112 -8.92 11.73 7.17
C LYS A 112 -10.13 11.43 6.30
N SER A 113 -10.31 10.13 5.96
CA SER A 113 -11.44 9.67 5.14
C SER A 113 -11.91 8.30 5.58
N ALA A 114 -13.19 8.00 5.35
CA ALA A 114 -13.74 6.64 5.46
C ALA A 114 -13.65 5.87 4.13
N LYS A 115 -13.29 6.54 3.01
CA LYS A 115 -13.11 5.90 1.71
C LYS A 115 -11.92 4.94 1.78
N PRO A 116 -11.95 3.81 1.06
CA PRO A 116 -10.88 2.81 1.10
C PRO A 116 -9.51 3.35 0.66
N VAL A 117 -8.47 3.00 1.41
CA VAL A 117 -7.07 3.15 1.03
C VAL A 117 -6.41 1.79 1.16
N VAL A 118 -5.87 1.28 0.05
CA VAL A 118 -5.30 -0.06 -0.02
C VAL A 118 -3.87 -0.01 -0.54
N LEU A 119 -2.90 -0.39 0.29
CA LEU A 119 -1.52 -0.60 -0.17
C LEU A 119 -1.39 -1.98 -0.78
N VAL A 120 -0.58 -2.06 -1.83
CA VAL A 120 -0.29 -3.29 -2.55
C VAL A 120 1.15 -3.30 -3.05
N GLY A 121 1.75 -4.46 -3.07
CA GLY A 121 3.10 -4.66 -3.58
C GLY A 121 3.26 -6.00 -4.28
N ALA A 122 4.51 -6.36 -4.54
CA ALA A 122 4.88 -7.67 -5.05
C ALA A 122 6.19 -8.13 -4.43
N MET A 123 6.34 -9.42 -4.26
CA MET A 123 7.58 -10.05 -3.80
C MET A 123 8.48 -10.48 -4.97
N ARG A 124 7.92 -10.54 -6.19
CA ARG A 124 8.62 -10.89 -7.42
C ARG A 124 8.55 -9.73 -8.40
N PRO A 125 9.64 -9.43 -9.15
CA PRO A 125 9.63 -8.36 -10.14
C PRO A 125 8.59 -8.63 -11.25
N ALA A 126 8.09 -7.57 -11.88
CA ALA A 126 7.05 -7.66 -12.90
C ALA A 126 7.45 -8.57 -14.09
N THR A 127 8.75 -8.73 -14.35
CA THR A 127 9.30 -9.59 -15.42
C THR A 127 9.43 -11.07 -15.02
N ALA A 128 9.17 -11.44 -13.77
CA ALA A 128 9.29 -12.82 -13.31
C ALA A 128 8.24 -13.74 -13.96
N VAL A 129 8.60 -15.01 -14.22
CA VAL A 129 7.68 -16.03 -14.79
C VAL A 129 6.41 -16.19 -13.96
N SER A 130 6.52 -16.07 -12.62
CA SER A 130 5.38 -16.12 -11.70
C SER A 130 5.27 -14.82 -10.91
N ALA A 131 5.23 -13.66 -11.61
CA ALA A 131 5.03 -12.36 -10.98
C ALA A 131 3.71 -12.35 -10.20
N ASP A 132 3.75 -11.94 -8.93
CA ASP A 132 2.58 -11.85 -8.07
C ASP A 132 1.89 -10.47 -8.16
N GLY A 133 2.58 -9.46 -8.69
CA GLY A 133 2.09 -8.09 -8.80
C GLY A 133 0.76 -7.91 -9.53
N PRO A 134 0.57 -8.47 -10.73
CA PRO A 134 -0.68 -8.31 -11.49
C PRO A 134 -1.92 -8.75 -10.72
N LEU A 135 -1.90 -9.94 -10.11
CA LEU A 135 -3.03 -10.43 -9.32
C LEU A 135 -3.21 -9.61 -8.03
N ASN A 136 -2.13 -9.21 -7.38
CA ASN A 136 -2.20 -8.38 -6.18
C ASN A 136 -2.86 -7.02 -6.49
N ILE A 137 -2.55 -6.38 -7.64
CA ILE A 137 -3.20 -5.11 -8.04
C ILE A 137 -4.70 -5.32 -8.32
N ILE A 138 -5.07 -6.36 -9.07
CA ILE A 138 -6.47 -6.72 -9.31
C ILE A 138 -7.22 -6.86 -7.97
N ASN A 139 -6.66 -7.61 -7.05
CA ASN A 139 -7.26 -7.85 -5.75
C ASN A 139 -7.32 -6.58 -4.90
N ALA A 140 -6.30 -5.71 -4.97
CA ALA A 140 -6.32 -4.43 -4.27
C ALA A 140 -7.43 -3.50 -4.79
N VAL A 141 -7.67 -3.48 -6.10
CA VAL A 141 -8.79 -2.71 -6.69
C VAL A 141 -10.12 -3.33 -6.28
N LYS A 142 -10.27 -4.67 -6.28
CA LYS A 142 -11.48 -5.34 -5.76
C LYS A 142 -11.77 -4.95 -4.31
N VAL A 143 -10.75 -4.94 -3.44
CA VAL A 143 -10.86 -4.47 -2.06
C VAL A 143 -11.27 -2.99 -2.02
N ALA A 144 -10.68 -2.13 -2.85
CA ALA A 144 -11.01 -0.71 -2.86
C ALA A 144 -12.44 -0.41 -3.35
N VAL A 145 -13.00 -1.22 -4.24
CA VAL A 145 -14.39 -1.04 -4.71
C VAL A 145 -15.42 -1.73 -3.81
N ASP A 146 -15.01 -2.63 -2.93
CA ASP A 146 -15.93 -3.32 -2.04
C ASP A 146 -16.53 -2.37 -0.98
N ALA A 147 -17.84 -2.42 -0.81
CA ALA A 147 -18.52 -1.54 0.14
C ALA A 147 -18.13 -1.82 1.60
N ALA A 148 -17.80 -3.08 1.93
CA ALA A 148 -17.37 -3.46 3.28
C ALA A 148 -15.96 -2.95 3.64
N SER A 149 -15.19 -2.47 2.67
CA SER A 149 -13.88 -1.86 2.90
C SER A 149 -13.98 -0.43 3.44
N ALA A 150 -15.10 0.23 3.24
CA ALA A 150 -15.30 1.59 3.77
C ALA A 150 -15.24 1.59 5.29
N GLY A 151 -14.47 2.50 5.88
CA GLY A 151 -14.32 2.64 7.32
C GLY A 151 -13.51 1.52 8.00
N GLN A 152 -12.77 0.71 7.23
CA GLN A 152 -11.85 -0.31 7.78
C GLN A 152 -10.45 0.24 8.11
N GLY A 153 -10.22 1.53 7.89
CA GLY A 153 -8.89 2.13 7.98
C GLY A 153 -8.09 1.90 6.70
N VAL A 154 -6.78 2.02 6.81
CA VAL A 154 -5.87 1.69 5.71
C VAL A 154 -5.62 0.18 5.70
N LEU A 155 -5.72 -0.41 4.52
CA LEU A 155 -5.61 -1.84 4.29
C LEU A 155 -4.33 -2.16 3.52
N VAL A 156 -3.80 -3.35 3.73
CA VAL A 156 -2.72 -3.93 2.92
C VAL A 156 -3.25 -5.21 2.29
N MET A 157 -3.18 -5.27 0.95
CA MET A 157 -3.61 -6.41 0.15
C MET A 157 -2.38 -7.11 -0.43
N MET A 158 -2.09 -8.32 0.05
CA MET A 158 -0.98 -9.14 -0.43
C MET A 158 -1.35 -10.61 -0.41
N ASN A 159 -1.06 -11.33 -1.50
CA ASN A 159 -1.20 -12.80 -1.56
C ASN A 159 -2.58 -13.29 -1.09
N ASP A 160 -3.66 -12.69 -1.63
CA ASP A 160 -5.06 -12.98 -1.32
C ASP A 160 -5.51 -12.71 0.14
N GLU A 161 -4.65 -12.12 0.97
CA GLU A 161 -4.94 -11.77 2.37
C GLU A 161 -5.06 -10.25 2.53
N ILE A 162 -6.09 -9.80 3.27
CA ILE A 162 -6.38 -8.39 3.57
C ILE A 162 -6.01 -8.11 5.01
N TYR A 163 -5.08 -7.19 5.22
CA TYR A 163 -4.57 -6.85 6.54
C TYR A 163 -4.92 -5.41 6.94
N SER A 164 -5.08 -5.19 8.24
CA SER A 164 -5.06 -3.83 8.81
C SER A 164 -3.66 -3.22 8.64
N GLY A 165 -3.60 -1.98 8.18
CA GLY A 165 -2.36 -1.21 8.16
C GLY A 165 -1.71 -1.00 9.54
N ARG A 166 -2.46 -1.29 10.62
CA ARG A 166 -1.95 -1.23 11.99
C ARG A 166 -1.14 -2.47 12.39
N ASP A 167 -1.57 -3.66 11.94
CA ASP A 167 -1.11 -4.92 12.54
C ASP A 167 -0.25 -5.75 11.57
N VAL A 168 -0.21 -5.34 10.30
CA VAL A 168 0.57 -6.03 9.27
C VAL A 168 2.06 -5.87 9.49
N THR A 169 2.82 -6.95 9.27
CA THR A 169 4.29 -6.92 9.29
C THR A 169 4.86 -7.88 8.26
N LYS A 170 6.02 -7.51 7.69
CA LYS A 170 6.78 -8.35 6.76
C LYS A 170 7.64 -9.34 7.54
N THR A 171 7.35 -10.63 7.42
CA THR A 171 8.00 -11.69 8.20
C THR A 171 9.08 -12.46 7.44
N ASN A 172 9.19 -12.27 6.13
CA ASN A 172 10.12 -12.99 5.28
C ASN A 172 10.59 -12.10 4.11
N THR A 173 11.80 -12.29 3.63
CA THR A 173 12.42 -11.47 2.58
C THR A 173 12.13 -11.95 1.15
N ALA A 174 11.65 -13.17 0.94
CA ALA A 174 11.52 -13.78 -0.39
C ALA A 174 10.17 -14.45 -0.65
N ASN A 175 9.48 -14.94 0.38
CA ASN A 175 8.22 -15.66 0.23
C ASN A 175 7.09 -14.70 -0.15
N VAL A 176 6.22 -15.07 -1.09
CA VAL A 176 5.03 -14.28 -1.45
C VAL A 176 4.04 -14.16 -0.29
N ALA A 177 3.92 -15.18 0.56
CA ALA A 177 3.11 -15.17 1.78
C ALA A 177 3.87 -14.55 2.98
N THR A 178 4.55 -13.43 2.76
CA THR A 178 5.47 -12.82 3.74
C THR A 178 4.79 -11.92 4.75
N PHE A 179 3.67 -11.29 4.38
CA PHE A 179 2.95 -10.41 5.29
C PHE A 179 2.08 -11.19 6.25
N LYS A 180 2.10 -10.80 7.51
CA LYS A 180 1.31 -11.41 8.58
C LYS A 180 0.84 -10.33 9.57
N ALA A 181 -0.27 -10.62 10.26
CA ALA A 181 -0.69 -9.90 11.45
C ALA A 181 -0.62 -10.88 12.63
N LEU A 182 0.49 -10.84 13.37
CA LEU A 182 0.88 -11.90 14.31
C LEU A 182 -0.12 -12.12 15.45
N ASN A 183 -0.86 -11.08 15.86
CA ASN A 183 -1.77 -11.16 17.00
C ASN A 183 -3.23 -11.41 16.59
N GLY A 184 -3.67 -10.87 15.45
CA GLY A 184 -5.09 -10.87 15.04
C GLY A 184 -5.37 -11.65 13.75
N GLY A 185 -4.34 -11.96 12.98
CA GLY A 185 -4.51 -12.52 11.63
C GLY A 185 -5.01 -11.46 10.63
N PRO A 186 -5.29 -11.88 9.38
CA PRO A 186 -5.86 -11.01 8.36
C PRO A 186 -7.32 -10.61 8.72
N LEU A 187 -7.75 -9.44 8.27
CA LEU A 187 -9.14 -8.99 8.40
C LEU A 187 -10.06 -9.76 7.46
N GLY A 188 -9.53 -10.22 6.34
CA GLY A 188 -10.29 -10.92 5.31
C GLY A 188 -9.39 -11.53 4.25
N PHE A 189 -10.03 -12.14 3.25
CA PHE A 189 -9.39 -12.87 2.16
C PHE A 189 -10.09 -12.61 0.84
N ILE A 190 -9.36 -12.83 -0.26
CA ILE A 190 -9.97 -13.00 -1.58
C ILE A 190 -10.21 -14.49 -1.79
N VAL A 191 -11.45 -14.90 -1.91
CA VAL A 191 -11.85 -16.29 -2.11
C VAL A 191 -12.71 -16.38 -3.36
N GLY A 192 -12.29 -17.20 -4.33
CA GLY A 192 -13.02 -17.30 -5.60
C GLY A 192 -13.07 -16.01 -6.41
N GLY A 193 -12.18 -15.06 -6.12
CA GLY A 193 -12.14 -13.75 -6.74
C GLY A 193 -13.04 -12.70 -6.07
N GLU A 194 -13.67 -13.01 -4.95
CA GLU A 194 -14.53 -12.14 -4.18
C GLU A 194 -13.90 -11.76 -2.84
N VAL A 195 -14.26 -10.57 -2.33
CA VAL A 195 -13.78 -10.03 -1.05
C VAL A 195 -14.61 -10.59 0.10
N HIS A 196 -13.94 -11.18 1.09
CA HIS A 196 -14.59 -11.70 2.29
C HIS A 196 -13.91 -11.17 3.54
N TYR A 197 -14.62 -10.35 4.33
CA TYR A 197 -14.16 -9.89 5.64
C TYR A 197 -14.69 -10.80 6.75
N TYR A 198 -13.81 -11.14 7.69
CA TYR A 198 -14.15 -11.92 8.91
C TYR A 198 -13.99 -11.07 10.17
N TYR A 199 -13.13 -10.05 10.13
CA TYR A 199 -12.81 -9.21 11.28
C TYR A 199 -12.78 -7.74 10.90
N ARG A 200 -12.78 -6.89 11.90
CA ARG A 200 -12.67 -5.44 11.81
C ARG A 200 -11.71 -4.94 12.87
N SER A 201 -10.88 -3.96 12.51
CA SER A 201 -10.05 -3.27 13.51
C SER A 201 -10.95 -2.45 14.45
N MET A 202 -10.74 -2.65 15.77
CA MET A 202 -11.44 -1.89 16.82
C MET A 202 -10.58 -0.74 17.35
N ARG A 203 -9.35 -0.59 16.88
CA ARG A 203 -8.46 0.49 17.30
C ARG A 203 -8.77 1.76 16.53
N PRO A 204 -8.66 2.95 17.16
CA PRO A 204 -8.83 4.22 16.46
C PRO A 204 -7.90 4.33 15.26
N HIS A 205 -8.44 4.78 14.13
CA HIS A 205 -7.72 4.98 12.88
C HIS A 205 -8.42 6.07 12.04
N THR A 206 -7.79 6.54 11.00
CA THR A 206 -8.30 7.49 10.01
C THR A 206 -9.09 8.64 10.66
N LEU A 207 -10.41 8.71 10.50
CA LEU A 207 -11.25 9.77 11.07
C LEU A 207 -11.25 9.82 12.60
N GLN A 208 -10.98 8.69 13.27
CA GLN A 208 -10.94 8.60 14.74
C GLN A 208 -9.54 8.89 15.29
N SER A 209 -8.51 8.99 14.43
CA SER A 209 -7.15 9.31 14.84
C SER A 209 -7.02 10.79 15.18
N GLU A 210 -6.24 11.10 16.21
CA GLU A 210 -5.89 12.46 16.62
C GLU A 210 -4.84 13.13 15.71
N PHE A 211 -4.08 12.33 14.94
CA PHE A 211 -2.99 12.84 14.09
C PHE A 211 -3.53 13.45 12.81
N ASP A 212 -3.15 14.71 12.55
CA ASP A 212 -3.46 15.43 11.32
C ASP A 212 -2.17 15.99 10.71
N VAL A 213 -2.01 15.78 9.41
CA VAL A 213 -0.84 16.27 8.66
C VAL A 213 -1.18 17.45 7.75
N THR A 214 -2.36 18.04 7.90
CA THR A 214 -2.78 19.24 7.15
C THR A 214 -1.87 20.40 7.50
N GLY A 215 -1.21 20.96 6.50
CA GLY A 215 -0.29 22.10 6.69
C GLY A 215 1.05 21.75 7.35
N VAL A 216 1.29 20.48 7.68
CA VAL A 216 2.60 20.03 8.17
C VAL A 216 3.61 20.08 7.03
N THR A 217 4.75 20.73 7.22
CA THR A 217 5.80 20.88 6.21
C THR A 217 6.96 19.92 6.40
N ALA A 218 7.16 19.42 7.62
CA ALA A 218 8.18 18.42 7.95
C ALA A 218 7.77 17.62 9.17
N LEU A 219 8.14 16.34 9.20
CA LEU A 219 8.01 15.51 10.40
C LEU A 219 9.15 15.81 11.38
N PRO A 220 8.92 15.69 12.70
CA PRO A 220 9.98 15.83 13.68
C PRO A 220 10.97 14.67 13.56
N ARG A 221 12.24 14.96 13.79
CA ARG A 221 13.25 13.91 13.84
C ARG A 221 13.01 12.98 15.04
N VAL A 222 12.97 11.67 14.78
CA VAL A 222 12.87 10.62 15.79
C VAL A 222 14.00 9.63 15.56
N ASP A 223 14.85 9.45 16.56
CA ASP A 223 15.96 8.49 16.53
C ASP A 223 15.63 7.27 17.39
N ILE A 224 15.84 6.08 16.87
CA ILE A 224 15.77 4.83 17.64
C ILE A 224 17.19 4.51 18.10
N CYS A 225 17.44 4.63 19.41
CA CYS A 225 18.72 4.28 20.01
C CYS A 225 18.75 2.79 20.34
N LEU A 226 19.55 2.03 19.64
CA LEU A 226 19.84 0.64 19.96
C LEU A 226 21.12 0.60 20.82
N LEU A 227 21.05 0.01 22.01
CA LEU A 227 22.13 0.03 23.00
C LEU A 227 23.47 -0.53 22.47
N TYR A 228 23.42 -1.43 21.51
CA TYR A 228 24.60 -2.03 20.86
C TYR A 228 25.10 -1.25 19.62
N THR A 229 24.38 -0.24 19.17
CA THR A 229 24.82 0.66 18.11
C THR A 229 25.40 1.92 18.73
N SER A 230 26.63 1.82 19.20
CA SER A 230 27.38 2.96 19.78
C SER A 230 27.96 3.87 18.68
N PRO A 231 28.15 5.17 18.93
CA PRO A 231 27.89 5.83 20.20
C PRO A 231 26.44 6.30 20.36
N SER A 232 25.92 6.20 21.57
CA SER A 232 24.66 6.81 21.96
C SER A 232 24.68 8.33 21.66
N PRO A 233 23.54 8.96 21.33
CA PRO A 233 23.47 10.41 21.20
C PRO A 233 23.98 11.18 22.43
N ARG A 234 23.95 10.58 23.63
CA ARG A 234 24.51 11.13 24.87
C ARG A 234 26.04 11.11 24.91
N ASP A 235 26.69 10.21 24.13
CA ASP A 235 28.14 10.07 24.11
C ASP A 235 28.81 11.06 23.13
N ARG A 236 28.02 11.90 22.47
CA ARG A 236 28.47 12.92 21.50
C ARG A 236 28.46 14.34 22.07
N GLN A 237 28.30 14.50 23.38
CA GLN A 237 28.39 15.80 24.08
C GLN A 237 29.77 16.09 24.53
#